data_9bf99173475519a5bce30daa4a4a1390
#
_entry.id   9bf99173475519a5bce30daa4a4a1390
#
_cell.length_a   1.000
_cell.length_b   1.000
_cell.length_c   1.000
_cell.angle_alpha   90.00
_cell.angle_beta   90.00
_cell.angle_gamma   90.00
#
_symmetry.space_group_name_H-M   'P 1'
#
loop_
_entity.id
_entity.type
_entity.pdbx_description
1 polymer ?
#
loop_
_entity_poly.entity_id
_entity_poly.type
_entity_poly.pdbx_seq_one_letter_code
_entity_poly.pdbx_strand_id
1 'polypeptide(L)'
;EFTEHALMEINTGKLDPWFELEESENLSSPNRIEVESLPHKERATWFSGILSPRPLVLASTKSSDGVGNLAPLTSVMAVSTTPPLLIASLSRNKEGIYRNTYYNLKDTKKAILHMMPSTLESVNWVDDAASPIPSNESEWDLTGLTKSDHDPLLIEQAIAGLEVKFVEEMPLPNAVAKLVVMEVTHIWTQLDKPPLSGLDVLCQHGIDRLTPTPENWSKTVYKHYG
;
A
#
# COMPACT_ATOMS: atom_id res chain seq x y z
N GLU A 1 -0.42 27.18 -36.08
CA GLU A 1 -1.77 26.72 -36.51
C GLU A 1 -2.45 25.80 -35.50
N PHE A 2 -1.82 24.70 -35.06
CA PHE A 2 -2.46 23.78 -34.09
C PHE A 2 -2.74 24.45 -32.74
N THR A 3 -1.81 25.26 -32.23
CA THR A 3 -1.93 25.96 -30.93
C THR A 3 -2.97 27.08 -30.95
N GLU A 4 -3.11 27.79 -32.06
CA GLU A 4 -4.11 28.85 -32.21
C GLU A 4 -5.53 28.27 -32.32
N HIS A 5 -5.69 27.14 -33.01
CA HIS A 5 -6.96 26.44 -33.08
C HIS A 5 -7.41 25.89 -31.73
N ALA A 6 -6.51 25.26 -30.98
CA ALA A 6 -6.79 24.76 -29.64
C ALA A 6 -7.16 25.89 -28.66
N LEU A 7 -6.45 27.03 -28.71
CA LEU A 7 -6.78 28.21 -27.91
C LEU A 7 -8.15 28.81 -28.27
N MET A 8 -8.51 28.80 -29.55
CA MET A 8 -9.82 29.26 -30.01
C MET A 8 -10.95 28.35 -29.51
N GLU A 9 -10.77 27.05 -29.50
CA GLU A 9 -11.75 26.08 -28.97
C GLU A 9 -11.92 26.20 -27.45
N ILE A 10 -10.83 26.41 -26.71
CA ILE A 10 -10.87 26.71 -25.26
C ILE A 10 -11.64 28.00 -25.00
N ASN A 11 -11.29 29.10 -25.70
CA ASN A 11 -11.89 30.41 -25.47
C ASN A 11 -13.37 30.52 -25.93
N THR A 12 -13.82 29.60 -26.78
CA THR A 12 -15.22 29.54 -27.23
C THR A 12 -16.09 28.58 -26.42
N GLY A 13 -15.55 27.96 -25.38
CA GLY A 13 -16.26 26.98 -24.55
C GLY A 13 -16.60 25.68 -25.30
N LYS A 14 -16.02 25.43 -26.48
CA LYS A 14 -16.33 24.27 -27.30
C LYS A 14 -15.85 22.97 -26.68
N LEU A 15 -14.88 23.07 -25.76
CA LEU A 15 -14.36 21.95 -24.97
C LEU A 15 -15.04 21.81 -23.61
N ASP A 16 -15.90 22.76 -23.20
CA ASP A 16 -16.57 22.74 -21.90
C ASP A 16 -17.31 21.42 -21.62
N PRO A 17 -18.03 20.80 -22.60
CA PRO A 17 -18.67 19.50 -22.39
C PRO A 17 -17.69 18.34 -22.08
N TRP A 18 -16.42 18.50 -22.46
CA TRP A 18 -15.37 17.50 -22.17
C TRP A 18 -14.70 17.74 -20.81
N PHE A 19 -14.90 18.96 -20.28
CA PHE A 19 -14.39 19.42 -19.00
C PHE A 19 -15.51 19.79 -18.03
N GLU A 20 -16.77 19.49 -18.37
CA GLU A 20 -17.81 19.43 -17.33
C GLU A 20 -17.31 18.44 -16.29
N LEU A 21 -16.58 18.99 -15.33
CA LEU A 21 -16.49 18.39 -14.01
C LEU A 21 -17.93 18.11 -13.66
N GLU A 22 -18.29 16.83 -13.46
CA GLU A 22 -19.54 16.50 -12.78
C GLU A 22 -19.66 17.52 -11.68
N GLU A 23 -20.70 18.37 -11.74
CA GLU A 23 -20.90 19.45 -10.77
C GLU A 23 -20.60 18.79 -9.43
N SER A 24 -19.56 19.24 -8.76
CA SER A 24 -19.24 18.70 -7.44
C SER A 24 -20.54 18.80 -6.70
N GLU A 25 -21.20 17.66 -6.47
CA GLU A 25 -22.52 17.60 -5.81
C GLU A 25 -22.43 18.63 -4.72
N ASN A 26 -23.28 19.66 -4.77
CA ASN A 26 -23.27 20.77 -3.82
C ASN A 26 -23.26 20.12 -2.45
N LEU A 27 -22.04 19.95 -1.88
CA LEU A 27 -21.86 19.27 -0.61
C LEU A 27 -22.75 20.04 0.35
N SER A 28 -23.91 19.47 0.66
CA SER A 28 -24.78 19.95 1.71
C SER A 28 -23.95 20.18 2.96
N SER A 29 -24.39 21.04 3.85
CA SER A 29 -23.68 21.34 5.10
C SER A 29 -23.08 20.06 5.71
N PRO A 30 -21.82 20.07 6.17
CA PRO A 30 -21.14 18.89 6.64
C PRO A 30 -21.95 18.14 7.70
N ASN A 31 -22.19 16.85 7.51
CA ASN A 31 -22.80 16.01 8.52
C ASN A 31 -21.76 15.57 9.54
N ARG A 32 -22.12 15.65 10.82
CA ARG A 32 -21.34 15.04 11.90
C ARG A 32 -21.85 13.63 12.17
N ILE A 33 -21.00 12.65 12.02
CA ILE A 33 -21.32 11.24 12.23
C ILE A 33 -20.67 10.77 13.53
N GLU A 34 -21.46 10.18 14.43
CA GLU A 34 -20.95 9.57 15.66
C GLU A 34 -20.40 8.17 15.34
N VAL A 35 -19.08 8.03 15.38
CA VAL A 35 -18.39 6.81 14.93
C VAL A 35 -18.75 5.57 15.76
N GLU A 36 -19.03 5.75 17.05
CA GLU A 36 -19.43 4.64 17.95
C GLU A 36 -20.78 4.00 17.56
N SER A 37 -21.67 4.78 16.97
CA SER A 37 -22.98 4.30 16.52
C SER A 37 -22.90 3.45 15.24
N LEU A 38 -21.80 3.53 14.49
CA LEU A 38 -21.65 2.82 13.24
C LEU A 38 -21.29 1.35 13.45
N PRO A 39 -21.86 0.42 12.68
CA PRO A 39 -21.38 -0.96 12.61
C PRO A 39 -19.92 -1.04 12.19
N HIS A 40 -19.19 -2.07 12.65
CA HIS A 40 -17.76 -2.24 12.35
C HIS A 40 -17.45 -2.16 10.85
N LYS A 41 -18.25 -2.82 9.99
CA LYS A 41 -18.03 -2.81 8.54
C LYS A 41 -18.16 -1.40 7.95
N GLU A 42 -19.14 -0.64 8.41
CA GLU A 42 -19.36 0.72 7.95
C GLU A 42 -18.24 1.66 8.39
N ARG A 43 -17.78 1.57 9.64
CA ARG A 43 -16.58 2.30 10.09
C ARG A 43 -15.36 2.00 9.24
N ALA A 44 -15.11 0.72 8.92
CA ALA A 44 -14.00 0.32 8.06
C ALA A 44 -14.13 0.91 6.65
N THR A 45 -15.34 0.97 6.10
CA THR A 45 -15.62 1.58 4.80
C THR A 45 -15.36 3.08 4.81
N TRP A 46 -15.85 3.80 5.83
CA TRP A 46 -15.59 5.24 6.01
C TRP A 46 -14.09 5.54 6.09
N PHE A 47 -13.36 4.83 6.96
CA PHE A 47 -11.94 5.09 7.14
C PHE A 47 -11.13 4.73 5.89
N SER A 48 -11.46 3.62 5.24
CA SER A 48 -10.79 3.22 4.01
C SER A 48 -11.04 4.17 2.85
N GLY A 49 -12.26 4.72 2.73
CA GLY A 49 -12.63 5.69 1.70
C GLY A 49 -11.96 7.04 1.90
N ILE A 50 -12.04 7.60 3.11
CA ILE A 50 -11.49 8.92 3.42
C ILE A 50 -9.96 8.94 3.37
N LEU A 51 -9.30 7.86 3.82
CA LEU A 51 -7.84 7.74 3.85
C LEU A 51 -7.25 7.13 2.56
N SER A 52 -7.97 7.21 1.46
CA SER A 52 -7.51 6.75 0.15
C SER A 52 -6.81 7.88 -0.64
N PRO A 53 -5.87 7.56 -1.55
CA PRO A 53 -5.27 6.24 -1.75
C PRO A 53 -4.31 5.86 -0.62
N ARG A 54 -4.18 4.54 -0.35
CA ARG A 54 -3.23 4.03 0.64
C ARG A 54 -2.08 3.30 -0.06
N PRO A 55 -0.85 3.38 0.46
CA PRO A 55 0.23 2.55 -0.05
C PRO A 55 -0.16 1.07 0.07
N LEU A 56 0.17 0.29 -0.94
CA LEU A 56 0.06 -1.16 -0.92
C LEU A 56 1.46 -1.74 -1.05
N VAL A 57 1.84 -2.59 -0.11
CA VAL A 57 3.07 -3.36 -0.20
C VAL A 57 2.76 -4.85 -0.15
N LEU A 58 3.47 -5.65 -0.92
CA LEU A 58 3.45 -7.10 -0.81
C LEU A 58 4.62 -7.52 0.10
N ALA A 59 4.30 -7.90 1.33
CA ALA A 59 5.29 -8.31 2.32
C ALA A 59 5.66 -9.77 2.13
N SER A 60 6.94 -10.06 1.93
CA SER A 60 7.49 -11.42 1.96
C SER A 60 8.18 -11.69 3.28
N THR A 61 7.87 -12.83 3.86
CA THR A 61 8.47 -13.35 5.08
C THR A 61 8.71 -14.86 4.96
N LYS A 62 9.38 -15.43 5.94
CA LYS A 62 9.61 -16.87 6.03
C LYS A 62 9.47 -17.32 7.48
N SER A 63 8.84 -18.47 7.71
CA SER A 63 8.79 -19.07 9.04
C SER A 63 10.17 -19.61 9.46
N SER A 64 10.33 -19.94 10.74
CA SER A 64 11.52 -20.63 11.26
C SER A 64 11.78 -21.97 10.57
N ASP A 65 10.72 -22.64 10.11
CA ASP A 65 10.78 -23.91 9.41
C ASP A 65 11.04 -23.76 7.90
N GLY A 66 11.19 -22.52 7.43
CA GLY A 66 11.54 -22.23 6.03
C GLY A 66 10.36 -22.05 5.09
N VAL A 67 9.11 -22.12 5.55
CA VAL A 67 7.92 -21.88 4.72
C VAL A 67 7.84 -20.39 4.38
N GLY A 68 7.82 -20.06 3.08
CA GLY A 68 7.67 -18.69 2.58
C GLY A 68 6.24 -18.21 2.73
N ASN A 69 6.05 -16.91 2.93
CA ASN A 69 4.74 -16.29 3.03
C ASN A 69 4.74 -14.95 2.30
N LEU A 70 3.67 -14.69 1.55
CA LEU A 70 3.37 -13.41 0.93
C LEU A 70 2.07 -12.86 1.49
N ALA A 71 2.04 -11.57 1.81
CA ALA A 71 0.82 -10.93 2.30
C ALA A 71 0.74 -9.47 1.88
N PRO A 72 -0.38 -9.01 1.32
CA PRO A 72 -0.59 -7.59 1.05
C PRO A 72 -0.86 -6.82 2.35
N LEU A 73 -0.17 -5.68 2.50
CA LEU A 73 -0.33 -4.76 3.62
C LEU A 73 -0.60 -3.36 3.09
N THR A 74 -1.60 -2.68 3.67
CA THR A 74 -1.98 -1.30 3.34
C THR A 74 -1.85 -0.35 4.53
N SER A 75 -1.26 -0.82 5.61
CA SER A 75 -1.05 -0.07 6.86
C SER A 75 0.41 0.31 7.09
N VAL A 76 1.25 0.23 6.08
CA VAL A 76 2.67 0.57 6.17
C VAL A 76 2.87 2.07 6.02
N MET A 77 3.64 2.66 6.92
CA MET A 77 3.98 4.09 6.88
C MET A 77 5.41 4.33 7.38
N ALA A 78 6.13 5.25 6.72
CA ALA A 78 7.39 5.76 7.22
C ALA A 78 7.14 6.76 8.36
N VAL A 79 7.83 6.58 9.49
CA VAL A 79 7.65 7.43 10.69
C VAL A 79 8.93 8.13 11.12
N SER A 80 10.08 7.69 10.64
CA SER A 80 11.38 8.32 10.90
C SER A 80 12.35 8.02 9.77
N THR A 81 13.27 8.96 9.51
CA THR A 81 14.40 8.76 8.59
C THR A 81 15.73 8.58 9.32
N THR A 82 15.78 8.93 10.60
CA THR A 82 16.97 8.79 11.45
C THR A 82 16.55 8.40 12.89
N PRO A 83 16.59 7.13 13.25
CA PRO A 83 16.81 5.95 12.41
C PRO A 83 15.70 5.75 11.35
N PRO A 84 15.94 4.97 10.27
CA PRO A 84 14.96 4.77 9.20
C PRO A 84 13.88 3.77 9.62
N LEU A 85 12.79 4.27 10.18
CA LEU A 85 11.71 3.44 10.77
C LEU A 85 10.43 3.48 9.95
N LEU A 86 9.84 2.31 9.82
CA LEU A 86 8.49 2.09 9.32
C LEU A 86 7.62 1.49 10.44
N ILE A 87 6.33 1.73 10.35
CA ILE A 87 5.32 1.00 11.13
C ILE A 87 4.37 0.24 10.20
N ALA A 88 3.81 -0.85 10.72
CA ALA A 88 2.67 -1.54 10.12
C ALA A 88 1.69 -1.95 11.21
N SER A 89 0.38 -1.90 10.92
CA SER A 89 -0.65 -2.41 11.80
C SER A 89 -1.02 -3.84 11.40
N LEU A 90 -0.80 -4.80 12.29
CA LEU A 90 -1.09 -6.21 12.08
C LEU A 90 -2.19 -6.67 13.03
N SER A 91 -3.33 -7.10 12.47
CA SER A 91 -4.53 -7.51 13.21
C SER A 91 -4.57 -9.02 13.43
N ARG A 92 -5.32 -9.43 14.47
CA ARG A 92 -5.75 -10.81 14.64
C ARG A 92 -6.98 -11.09 13.77
N ASN A 93 -7.17 -12.35 13.40
CA ASN A 93 -8.41 -12.84 12.83
C ASN A 93 -9.51 -12.99 13.91
N LYS A 94 -10.69 -13.45 13.53
CA LYS A 94 -11.82 -13.66 14.46
C LYS A 94 -11.55 -14.70 15.55
N GLU A 95 -10.59 -15.59 15.33
CA GLU A 95 -10.16 -16.62 16.28
C GLU A 95 -9.06 -16.11 17.23
N GLY A 96 -8.65 -14.86 17.12
CA GLY A 96 -7.61 -14.25 17.95
C GLY A 96 -6.18 -14.57 17.51
N ILE A 97 -6.00 -15.14 16.31
CA ILE A 97 -4.71 -15.55 15.74
C ILE A 97 -4.19 -14.45 14.82
N TYR A 98 -2.93 -14.07 14.96
CA TYR A 98 -2.27 -13.16 14.02
C TYR A 98 -1.97 -13.87 12.70
N ARG A 99 -1.79 -13.09 11.63
CA ARG A 99 -1.36 -13.60 10.33
C ARG A 99 0.07 -14.14 10.41
N ASN A 100 0.42 -15.06 9.50
CA ASN A 100 1.77 -15.64 9.40
C ASN A 100 2.86 -14.58 9.32
N THR A 101 2.63 -13.51 8.57
CA THR A 101 3.54 -12.36 8.46
C THR A 101 3.98 -11.82 9.82
N TYR A 102 3.07 -11.73 10.81
CA TYR A 102 3.42 -11.26 12.14
C TYR A 102 4.36 -12.22 12.87
N TYR A 103 4.02 -13.51 12.89
CA TYR A 103 4.84 -14.51 13.57
C TYR A 103 6.21 -14.63 12.91
N ASN A 104 6.23 -14.75 11.57
CA ASN A 104 7.46 -14.86 10.80
C ASN A 104 8.39 -13.67 11.05
N LEU A 105 7.85 -12.45 10.98
CA LEU A 105 8.63 -11.24 11.21
C LEU A 105 9.15 -11.17 12.65
N LYS A 106 8.37 -11.63 13.63
CA LYS A 106 8.78 -11.67 15.01
C LYS A 106 9.87 -12.70 15.29
N ASP A 107 9.79 -13.86 14.64
CA ASP A 107 10.71 -14.99 14.88
C ASP A 107 12.00 -14.82 14.07
N THR A 108 11.90 -14.56 12.78
CA THR A 108 13.08 -14.46 11.89
C THR A 108 13.69 -13.05 11.85
N LYS A 109 12.99 -12.05 12.39
CA LYS A 109 13.37 -10.62 12.42
C LYS A 109 13.51 -9.97 11.06
N LYS A 110 13.12 -10.62 9.96
CA LYS A 110 13.33 -10.13 8.59
C LYS A 110 12.05 -10.20 7.76
N ALA A 111 11.82 -9.17 6.94
CA ALA A 111 10.88 -9.16 5.84
C ALA A 111 11.42 -8.30 4.70
N ILE A 112 10.85 -8.46 3.50
CA ILE A 112 11.00 -7.49 2.41
C ILE A 112 9.61 -6.99 2.03
N LEU A 113 9.45 -5.67 1.96
CA LEU A 113 8.22 -4.99 1.60
C LEU A 113 8.33 -4.52 0.15
N HIS A 114 7.59 -5.13 -0.76
CA HIS A 114 7.71 -4.89 -2.20
C HIS A 114 6.65 -3.93 -2.69
N MET A 115 7.06 -2.99 -3.54
CA MET A 115 6.23 -2.11 -4.33
C MET A 115 6.00 -2.76 -5.68
N MET A 116 4.78 -3.19 -5.93
CA MET A 116 4.39 -3.87 -7.16
C MET A 116 4.01 -2.85 -8.25
N PRO A 117 4.36 -3.11 -9.54
CA PRO A 117 3.98 -2.22 -10.64
C PRO A 117 2.46 -2.09 -10.76
N SER A 118 1.97 -0.96 -11.29
CA SER A 118 0.55 -0.65 -11.46
C SER A 118 -0.07 -1.35 -12.68
N THR A 119 0.04 -2.67 -12.74
CA THR A 119 -0.49 -3.51 -13.83
C THR A 119 -1.62 -4.42 -13.36
N LEU A 120 -2.47 -4.87 -14.28
CA LEU A 120 -3.50 -5.88 -13.97
C LEU A 120 -2.90 -7.21 -13.53
N GLU A 121 -1.73 -7.56 -14.03
CA GLU A 121 -1.02 -8.77 -13.60
C GLU A 121 -0.62 -8.66 -12.12
N SER A 122 -0.11 -7.50 -11.69
CA SER A 122 0.20 -7.24 -10.29
C SER A 122 -1.03 -7.28 -9.38
N VAL A 123 -2.20 -6.87 -9.89
CA VAL A 123 -3.46 -7.01 -9.15
C VAL A 123 -3.75 -8.49 -8.88
N ASN A 124 -3.58 -9.36 -9.88
CA ASN A 124 -3.80 -10.80 -9.71
C ASN A 124 -2.83 -11.39 -8.68
N TRP A 125 -1.53 -11.05 -8.77
CA TRP A 125 -0.54 -11.52 -7.77
C TRP A 125 -0.88 -11.10 -6.34
N VAL A 126 -1.36 -9.87 -6.17
CA VAL A 126 -1.75 -9.34 -4.85
C VAL A 126 -3.01 -10.03 -4.33
N ASP A 127 -3.98 -10.32 -5.20
CA ASP A 127 -5.22 -11.02 -4.85
C ASP A 127 -4.93 -12.47 -4.47
N ASP A 128 -4.12 -13.17 -5.27
CA ASP A 128 -3.67 -14.53 -4.98
C ASP A 128 -2.90 -14.61 -3.64
N ALA A 129 -2.02 -13.65 -3.36
CA ALA A 129 -1.29 -13.55 -2.10
C ALA A 129 -2.18 -13.20 -0.89
N ALA A 130 -3.42 -12.75 -1.11
CA ALA A 130 -4.40 -12.52 -0.07
C ALA A 130 -5.24 -13.77 0.27
N SER A 131 -5.05 -14.86 -0.46
CA SER A 131 -5.82 -16.10 -0.31
C SER A 131 -5.67 -16.70 1.09
N PRO A 132 -6.75 -17.17 1.70
CA PRO A 132 -6.71 -17.84 3.00
C PRO A 132 -6.22 -19.28 2.82
N ILE A 133 -4.90 -19.51 2.96
CA ILE A 133 -4.29 -20.84 2.90
C ILE A 133 -3.81 -21.29 4.28
N PRO A 134 -3.62 -22.61 4.49
CA PRO A 134 -3.02 -23.15 5.70
C PRO A 134 -1.62 -22.59 5.97
N SER A 135 -1.25 -22.45 7.24
CA SER A 135 0.03 -21.85 7.64
C SER A 135 1.28 -22.65 7.23
N ASN A 136 1.11 -23.91 6.82
CA ASN A 136 2.17 -24.77 6.29
C ASN A 136 2.26 -24.75 4.76
N GLU A 137 1.44 -23.97 4.10
CA GLU A 137 1.47 -23.72 2.65
C GLU A 137 2.00 -22.31 2.37
N SER A 138 2.38 -22.05 1.12
CA SER A 138 3.03 -20.80 0.72
C SER A 138 2.26 -20.11 -0.39
N GLU A 139 1.93 -18.85 -0.21
CA GLU A 139 1.32 -18.01 -1.25
C GLU A 139 2.23 -17.85 -2.48
N TRP A 140 3.53 -18.06 -2.33
CA TRP A 140 4.45 -18.08 -3.47
C TRP A 140 4.04 -19.11 -4.53
N ASP A 141 3.49 -20.24 -4.11
CA ASP A 141 3.10 -21.33 -5.02
C ASP A 141 1.81 -20.98 -5.80
N LEU A 142 1.02 -20.02 -5.31
CA LEU A 142 -0.22 -19.55 -5.94
C LEU A 142 0.02 -18.40 -6.92
N THR A 143 0.92 -17.49 -6.57
CA THR A 143 1.09 -16.24 -7.30
C THR A 143 1.87 -16.38 -8.60
N GLY A 144 2.72 -17.40 -8.74
CA GLY A 144 3.67 -17.49 -9.85
C GLY A 144 4.76 -16.41 -9.86
N LEU A 145 4.93 -15.69 -8.76
CA LEU A 145 6.01 -14.72 -8.58
C LEU A 145 7.36 -15.42 -8.48
N THR A 146 8.39 -14.80 -9.04
CA THR A 146 9.76 -15.34 -9.05
C THR A 146 10.56 -14.80 -7.88
N LYS A 147 11.23 -15.71 -7.17
CA LYS A 147 12.20 -15.35 -6.13
C LYS A 147 13.51 -14.97 -6.80
N SER A 148 14.12 -13.90 -6.33
CA SER A 148 15.43 -13.48 -6.84
C SER A 148 16.54 -14.40 -6.34
N ASP A 149 17.59 -14.57 -7.16
CA ASP A 149 18.82 -15.25 -6.77
C ASP A 149 19.60 -14.51 -5.68
N HIS A 150 19.35 -13.22 -5.48
CA HIS A 150 20.02 -12.40 -4.46
C HIS A 150 19.49 -12.66 -3.05
N ASP A 151 18.17 -12.86 -2.92
CA ASP A 151 17.50 -13.14 -1.65
C ASP A 151 16.20 -13.89 -1.91
N PRO A 152 15.94 -15.03 -1.23
CA PRO A 152 14.72 -15.82 -1.45
C PRO A 152 13.43 -15.14 -0.98
N LEU A 153 13.51 -14.00 -0.32
CA LEU A 153 12.36 -13.15 0.02
C LEU A 153 12.14 -12.04 -1.01
N LEU A 154 13.10 -11.76 -1.90
CA LEU A 154 12.99 -10.70 -2.89
C LEU A 154 12.19 -11.17 -4.10
N ILE A 155 11.18 -10.40 -4.50
CA ILE A 155 10.36 -10.62 -5.70
C ILE A 155 11.03 -9.93 -6.89
N GLU A 156 11.33 -10.67 -7.95
CA GLU A 156 11.96 -10.10 -9.15
C GLU A 156 11.08 -9.12 -9.91
N GLN A 157 9.76 -9.34 -9.90
CA GLN A 157 8.79 -8.49 -10.60
C GLN A 157 8.49 -7.17 -9.87
N ALA A 158 9.00 -6.98 -8.66
CA ALA A 158 8.79 -5.73 -7.91
C ALA A 158 9.62 -4.58 -8.47
N ILE A 159 9.06 -3.36 -8.49
CA ILE A 159 9.80 -2.14 -8.89
C ILE A 159 10.85 -1.79 -7.84
N ALA A 160 10.51 -1.96 -6.57
CA ALA A 160 11.41 -1.74 -5.45
C ALA A 160 11.03 -2.62 -4.27
N GLY A 161 11.98 -2.86 -3.38
CA GLY A 161 11.78 -3.57 -2.12
C GLY A 161 12.50 -2.86 -0.98
N LEU A 162 11.86 -2.79 0.18
CA LEU A 162 12.47 -2.35 1.43
C LEU A 162 12.73 -3.56 2.31
N GLU A 163 14.00 -3.93 2.47
CA GLU A 163 14.38 -4.94 3.45
C GLU A 163 14.30 -4.33 4.85
N VAL A 164 13.55 -4.99 5.73
CA VAL A 164 13.28 -4.49 7.06
C VAL A 164 13.61 -5.51 8.13
N LYS A 165 14.05 -4.99 9.28
CA LYS A 165 14.28 -5.74 10.50
C LYS A 165 13.24 -5.38 11.54
N PHE A 166 12.65 -6.39 12.18
CA PHE A 166 11.76 -6.17 13.34
C PHE A 166 12.51 -5.49 14.48
N VAL A 167 11.96 -4.41 15.01
CA VAL A 167 12.48 -3.67 16.15
C VAL A 167 11.67 -4.01 17.40
N GLU A 168 10.38 -3.65 17.40
CA GLU A 168 9.48 -3.85 18.53
C GLU A 168 8.02 -3.90 18.09
N GLU A 169 7.14 -4.25 19.02
CA GLU A 169 5.70 -4.17 18.84
C GLU A 169 5.07 -3.33 19.94
N MET A 170 4.05 -2.57 19.60
CA MET A 170 3.27 -1.77 20.54
C MET A 170 1.80 -2.18 20.50
N PRO A 171 1.20 -2.52 21.65
CA PRO A 171 -0.23 -2.74 21.71
C PRO A 171 -0.97 -1.43 21.49
N LEU A 172 -2.06 -1.48 20.72
CA LEU A 172 -2.98 -0.36 20.59
C LEU A 172 -4.06 -0.45 21.68
N PRO A 173 -4.39 0.65 22.37
CA PRO A 173 -5.42 0.64 23.41
C PRO A 173 -6.76 0.10 22.89
N ASN A 174 -7.28 -0.92 23.55
CA ASN A 174 -8.58 -1.57 23.24
C ASN A 174 -8.72 -2.08 21.79
N ALA A 175 -7.62 -2.28 21.06
CA ALA A 175 -7.62 -2.79 19.69
C ALA A 175 -7.13 -4.23 19.61
N VAL A 176 -7.60 -4.94 18.58
CA VAL A 176 -7.13 -6.30 18.26
C VAL A 176 -5.84 -6.30 17.44
N ALA A 177 -5.43 -5.13 16.95
CA ALA A 177 -4.21 -4.94 16.19
C ALA A 177 -3.05 -4.51 17.09
N LYS A 178 -1.84 -4.76 16.62
CA LYS A 178 -0.60 -4.19 17.17
C LYS A 178 0.09 -3.36 16.10
N LEU A 179 0.78 -2.31 16.52
CA LEU A 179 1.78 -1.68 15.68
C LEU A 179 3.08 -2.48 15.78
N VAL A 180 3.64 -2.78 14.62
CA VAL A 180 4.98 -3.37 14.49
C VAL A 180 5.90 -2.28 13.97
N VAL A 181 6.99 -2.04 14.69
CA VAL A 181 8.05 -1.10 14.29
C VAL A 181 9.15 -1.90 13.61
N MET A 182 9.56 -1.43 12.44
CA MET A 182 10.58 -2.06 11.61
C MET A 182 11.63 -1.02 11.21
N GLU A 183 12.90 -1.41 11.21
CA GLU A 183 14.00 -0.61 10.70
C GLU A 183 14.32 -1.02 9.26
N VAL A 184 14.39 -0.07 8.34
CA VAL A 184 14.83 -0.33 6.96
C VAL A 184 16.34 -0.51 6.96
N THR A 185 16.81 -1.68 6.51
CA THR A 185 18.23 -2.02 6.44
C THR A 185 18.81 -1.88 5.05
N HIS A 186 18.01 -2.21 4.00
CA HIS A 186 18.43 -2.13 2.61
C HIS A 186 17.28 -1.69 1.71
N ILE A 187 17.62 -1.12 0.57
CA ILE A 187 16.69 -0.80 -0.52
C ILE A 187 17.10 -1.63 -1.73
N TRP A 188 16.18 -2.43 -2.24
CA TRP A 188 16.31 -3.18 -3.48
C TRP A 188 15.62 -2.40 -4.60
N THR A 189 16.34 -2.02 -5.64
CA THR A 189 15.78 -1.26 -6.78
C THR A 189 16.73 -1.27 -7.96
N GLN A 190 16.18 -1.07 -9.15
CA GLN A 190 16.95 -0.85 -10.38
C GLN A 190 17.21 0.65 -10.65
N LEU A 191 16.72 1.54 -9.77
CA LEU A 191 16.91 2.98 -9.92
C LEU A 191 18.28 3.41 -9.43
N ASP A 192 18.97 4.24 -10.22
CA ASP A 192 20.26 4.84 -9.87
C ASP A 192 20.12 6.03 -8.89
N LYS A 193 18.92 6.59 -8.77
CA LYS A 193 18.63 7.78 -7.97
C LYS A 193 17.28 7.65 -7.24
N PRO A 194 17.11 8.37 -6.12
CA PRO A 194 15.81 8.43 -5.44
C PRO A 194 14.69 8.88 -6.37
N PRO A 195 13.51 8.23 -6.34
CA PRO A 195 12.37 8.56 -7.20
C PRO A 195 11.65 9.83 -6.70
N LEU A 196 12.15 11.01 -7.07
CA LEU A 196 11.63 12.32 -6.61
C LEU A 196 10.14 12.53 -6.94
N SER A 197 9.64 11.93 -8.01
CA SER A 197 8.23 12.00 -8.41
C SER A 197 7.39 10.84 -7.87
N GLY A 198 7.96 9.98 -7.04
CA GLY A 198 7.35 8.71 -6.64
C GLY A 198 7.52 7.61 -7.69
N LEU A 199 6.89 6.48 -7.44
CA LEU A 199 6.88 5.31 -8.32
C LEU A 199 5.45 5.05 -8.81
N ASP A 200 5.32 4.55 -10.04
CA ASP A 200 4.04 4.06 -10.56
C ASP A 200 3.78 2.65 -10.02
N VAL A 201 3.07 2.59 -8.89
CA VAL A 201 2.83 1.37 -8.12
C VAL A 201 1.34 1.18 -7.82
N LEU A 202 0.97 -0.03 -7.47
CA LEU A 202 -0.38 -0.30 -6.99
C LEU A 202 -0.64 0.40 -5.66
N CYS A 203 -1.83 1.00 -5.56
CA CYS A 203 -2.40 1.58 -4.34
C CYS A 203 -3.74 0.91 -4.01
N GLN A 204 -4.13 0.92 -2.76
CA GLN A 204 -5.50 0.59 -2.38
C GLN A 204 -6.36 1.85 -2.33
N HIS A 205 -7.48 1.84 -3.04
CA HIS A 205 -8.48 2.91 -3.05
C HIS A 205 -9.80 2.40 -2.50
N GLY A 206 -10.30 3.01 -1.43
CA GLY A 206 -11.44 2.48 -0.71
C GLY A 206 -11.10 1.19 0.05
N ILE A 207 -12.07 0.27 0.17
CA ILE A 207 -11.92 -0.96 0.95
C ILE A 207 -11.42 -2.15 0.12
N ASP A 208 -11.78 -2.22 -1.16
CA ASP A 208 -11.67 -3.41 -2.01
C ASP A 208 -11.15 -3.13 -3.45
N ARG A 209 -10.65 -1.94 -3.71
CA ARG A 209 -10.16 -1.57 -5.05
C ARG A 209 -8.67 -1.36 -5.05
N LEU A 210 -7.99 -1.93 -6.04
CA LEU A 210 -6.59 -1.66 -6.36
C LEU A 210 -6.54 -0.77 -7.60
N THR A 211 -5.74 0.27 -7.53
CA THR A 211 -5.62 1.28 -8.60
C THR A 211 -4.16 1.65 -8.82
N PRO A 212 -3.80 2.17 -10.00
CA PRO A 212 -2.56 2.90 -10.19
C PRO A 212 -2.47 4.10 -9.23
N THR A 213 -1.26 4.63 -9.07
CA THR A 213 -1.06 5.92 -8.42
C THR A 213 -1.85 7.00 -9.18
N PRO A 214 -2.73 7.78 -8.53
CA PRO A 214 -3.51 8.81 -9.22
C PRO A 214 -2.62 9.93 -9.78
N GLU A 215 -2.70 10.20 -11.07
CA GLU A 215 -1.95 11.25 -11.76
C GLU A 215 -2.85 12.15 -12.62
N ASN A 216 -3.86 12.78 -12.03
CA ASN A 216 -4.67 13.73 -12.78
C ASN A 216 -3.94 15.05 -13.00
N TRP A 217 -3.18 15.49 -12.01
CA TRP A 217 -2.31 16.65 -12.06
C TRP A 217 -1.24 16.54 -10.97
N SER A 218 -0.12 17.24 -11.15
CA SER A 218 0.94 17.33 -10.16
C SER A 218 1.44 18.76 -10.01
N LYS A 219 1.88 19.13 -8.79
CA LYS A 219 2.51 20.40 -8.50
C LYS A 219 3.70 20.19 -7.57
N THR A 220 4.86 20.66 -7.98
CA THR A 220 6.03 20.65 -7.10
C THR A 220 5.83 21.66 -5.96
N VAL A 221 5.94 21.19 -4.72
CA VAL A 221 5.83 22.00 -3.51
C VAL A 221 7.23 22.27 -2.99
N TYR A 222 7.63 23.54 -2.96
CA TYR A 222 8.99 23.95 -2.58
C TYR A 222 9.15 24.28 -1.09
N LYS A 223 8.06 24.26 -0.34
CA LYS A 223 8.11 24.60 1.09
C LYS A 223 8.09 23.34 1.94
N HIS A 224 9.01 23.25 2.88
CA HIS A 224 8.90 22.47 4.12
C HIS A 224 9.54 21.09 4.21
N TYR A 225 10.38 20.67 3.26
CA TYR A 225 11.17 19.46 3.44
C TYR A 225 12.67 19.78 3.41
N GLY A 226 13.05 20.76 4.22
CA GLY A 226 14.45 21.09 4.48
C GLY A 226 14.84 20.79 5.90
#